data_a55191e1e1833f31ccf0f209e438067d
#
_entry.id   a55191e1e1833f31ccf0f209e438067d
#
_cell.length_a   1.000
_cell.length_b   1.000
_cell.length_c   1.000
_cell.angle_alpha   90.00
_cell.angle_beta   90.00
_cell.angle_gamma   90.00
#
_symmetry.space_group_name_H-M   'P 1'
#
loop_
_entity.id
_entity.type
_entity.pdbx_description
1 polymer ?
#
loop_
_entity_poly.entity_id
_entity_poly.type
_entity_poly.pdbx_seq_one_letter_code
_entity_poly.pdbx_strand_id
1 'polypeptide(L)'
;QYALDKGQKYVIANVAAFMLQAINEETDSILEMRICVGSVKNKTPLLSSRIYYMELNPYWNVPQSIIRKEIIPTYRRDTTYFTRNRMKVYDKNGLQVNPHQVNWAKYAGKGVPYTVKQDNKTGNSLGRIIFRFPNPHSVYLHDTPSRWAFTRNNRAVSHGCVRLQKALDFAFFLLKEPDELLEDRIRIAMDLSLIHISEPTRHSLI
;
A
#
# COMPACT_ATOMS: atom_id res chain seq x y z
N GLN A 1 -7.54 20.20 16.98
CA GLN A 1 -8.40 20.71 15.88
C GLN A 1 -7.46 21.06 14.74
N TYR A 2 -7.50 20.29 13.65
CA TYR A 2 -6.69 20.57 12.47
C TYR A 2 -7.42 21.62 11.64
N ALA A 3 -6.76 22.75 11.36
CA ALA A 3 -7.29 23.73 10.43
C ALA A 3 -7.20 23.14 9.02
N LEU A 4 -8.34 22.94 8.38
CA LEU A 4 -8.41 22.56 6.96
C LEU A 4 -8.49 23.86 6.15
N ASP A 5 -7.61 24.02 5.17
CA ASP A 5 -7.73 25.11 4.20
C ASP A 5 -8.97 24.83 3.32
N LYS A 6 -9.95 25.75 3.38
CA LYS A 6 -11.16 25.63 2.57
C LYS A 6 -10.82 25.82 1.08
N GLY A 7 -11.55 25.13 0.23
CA GLY A 7 -11.38 25.18 -1.23
C GLY A 7 -10.37 24.20 -1.78
N GLN A 8 -10.04 23.14 -1.05
CA GLN A 8 -9.06 22.14 -1.46
C GLN A 8 -9.64 20.72 -1.40
N LYS A 9 -9.04 19.81 -2.17
CA LYS A 9 -9.25 18.38 -2.04
C LYS A 9 -8.56 17.88 -0.78
N TYR A 10 -9.28 17.18 0.09
CA TYR A 10 -8.69 16.55 1.26
C TYR A 10 -9.28 15.16 1.54
N VAL A 11 -8.59 14.41 2.36
CA VAL A 11 -8.92 13.02 2.67
C VAL A 11 -8.98 12.83 4.16
N ILE A 12 -10.04 12.21 4.64
CA ILE A 12 -10.21 11.82 6.05
C ILE A 12 -10.27 10.30 6.12
N ALA A 13 -9.27 9.68 6.74
CA ALA A 13 -9.29 8.26 7.07
C ALA A 13 -9.74 8.06 8.51
N ASN A 14 -11.01 7.75 8.72
CA ASN A 14 -11.55 7.40 10.03
C ASN A 14 -11.20 5.95 10.37
N VAL A 15 -10.11 5.77 11.11
CA VAL A 15 -9.58 4.45 11.50
C VAL A 15 -10.57 3.66 12.33
N ALA A 16 -11.31 4.32 13.24
CA ALA A 16 -12.28 3.67 14.12
C ALA A 16 -13.52 3.18 13.36
N ALA A 17 -13.99 3.96 12.39
CA ALA A 17 -15.12 3.61 11.54
C ALA A 17 -14.75 2.70 10.37
N PHE A 18 -13.45 2.50 10.09
CA PHE A 18 -12.95 1.79 8.90
C PHE A 18 -13.46 2.40 7.58
N MET A 19 -13.55 3.71 7.53
CA MET A 19 -14.05 4.47 6.38
C MET A 19 -13.06 5.55 5.97
N LEU A 20 -13.03 5.83 4.68
CA LEU A 20 -12.30 6.94 4.11
C LEU A 20 -13.28 7.79 3.31
N GLN A 21 -13.17 9.09 3.49
CA GLN A 21 -13.84 10.11 2.68
C GLN A 21 -12.79 10.97 1.99
N ALA A 22 -12.89 11.11 0.69
CA ALA A 22 -12.11 12.04 -0.10
C ALA A 22 -13.07 13.13 -0.61
N ILE A 23 -12.81 14.35 -0.21
CA ILE A 23 -13.72 15.49 -0.34
C ILE A 23 -13.08 16.54 -1.25
N ASN A 24 -13.83 17.01 -2.22
CA ASN A 24 -13.49 18.14 -3.07
C ASN A 24 -14.53 19.24 -2.84
N GLU A 25 -14.16 20.28 -2.09
CA GLU A 25 -15.06 21.38 -1.76
C GLU A 25 -15.38 22.27 -2.97
N GLU A 26 -14.52 22.30 -3.99
CA GLU A 26 -14.77 23.10 -5.20
C GLU A 26 -15.91 22.55 -6.05
N THR A 27 -16.06 21.24 -6.10
CA THR A 27 -17.07 20.53 -6.90
C THR A 27 -18.18 19.92 -6.06
N ASP A 28 -18.15 20.11 -4.74
CA ASP A 28 -19.07 19.50 -3.76
C ASP A 28 -19.17 17.97 -3.94
N SER A 29 -18.05 17.32 -4.30
CA SER A 29 -18.02 15.88 -4.53
C SER A 29 -17.33 15.13 -3.40
N ILE A 30 -17.90 13.98 -3.03
CA ILE A 30 -17.39 13.10 -1.98
C ILE A 30 -17.25 11.68 -2.52
N LEU A 31 -16.03 11.14 -2.42
CA LEU A 31 -15.77 9.73 -2.66
C LEU A 31 -15.65 9.03 -1.32
N GLU A 32 -16.59 8.15 -1.02
CA GLU A 32 -16.57 7.31 0.18
C GLU A 32 -16.16 5.88 -0.14
N MET A 33 -15.41 5.28 0.78
CA MET A 33 -15.03 3.87 0.66
C MET A 33 -14.71 3.23 2.01
N ARG A 34 -14.83 1.91 2.04
CA ARG A 34 -14.32 1.10 3.14
C ARG A 34 -12.80 1.02 3.07
N ILE A 35 -12.17 0.98 4.25
CA ILE A 35 -10.73 0.77 4.38
C ILE A 35 -10.42 -0.37 5.34
N CYS A 36 -9.25 -1.01 5.13
CA CYS A 36 -8.64 -1.86 6.15
C CYS A 36 -7.47 -1.11 6.77
N VAL A 37 -7.37 -1.17 8.08
CA VAL A 37 -6.37 -0.46 8.87
C VAL A 37 -5.49 -1.42 9.66
N GLY A 38 -4.51 -0.90 10.36
CA GLY A 38 -3.61 -1.66 11.20
C GLY A 38 -4.33 -2.45 12.28
N SER A 39 -3.85 -3.68 12.51
CA SER A 39 -4.32 -4.53 13.61
C SER A 39 -4.01 -3.91 14.97
N VAL A 40 -4.61 -4.44 16.03
CA VAL A 40 -4.35 -3.97 17.42
C VAL A 40 -2.86 -3.99 17.77
N LYS A 41 -2.10 -4.96 17.22
CA LYS A 41 -0.64 -5.09 17.44
C LYS A 41 0.19 -4.14 16.56
N ASN A 42 -0.35 -3.70 15.43
CA ASN A 42 0.35 -2.86 14.46
C ASN A 42 -0.59 -1.72 14.04
N LYS A 43 -0.90 -0.83 14.99
CA LYS A 43 -1.90 0.23 14.80
C LYS A 43 -1.52 1.18 13.67
N THR A 44 -2.51 1.61 12.89
CA THR A 44 -2.35 2.78 12.02
C THR A 44 -2.15 4.02 12.91
N PRO A 45 -1.08 4.79 12.73
CA PRO A 45 -0.84 5.98 13.53
C PRO A 45 -1.84 7.09 13.17
N LEU A 46 -2.11 7.97 14.14
CA LEU A 46 -2.78 9.23 13.87
C LEU A 46 -1.74 10.21 13.33
N LEU A 47 -1.98 10.75 12.16
CA LEU A 47 -1.09 11.69 11.50
C LEU A 47 -1.86 12.59 10.54
N SER A 48 -1.25 13.71 10.18
CA SER A 48 -1.66 14.56 9.08
C SER A 48 -0.50 14.72 8.13
N SER A 49 -0.74 14.59 6.83
CA SER A 49 0.30 14.67 5.81
C SER A 49 -0.31 15.05 4.46
N ARG A 50 0.51 15.13 3.42
CA ARG A 50 0.09 15.44 2.05
C ARG A 50 0.55 14.36 1.09
N ILE A 51 -0.39 13.81 0.30
CA ILE A 51 -0.04 12.87 -0.78
C ILE A 51 0.76 13.66 -1.83
N TYR A 52 1.95 13.16 -2.18
CA TYR A 52 2.83 13.83 -3.12
C TYR A 52 3.05 13.05 -4.42
N TYR A 53 2.82 11.73 -4.42
CA TYR A 53 2.74 10.95 -5.66
C TYR A 53 1.97 9.64 -5.47
N MET A 54 1.51 9.06 -6.58
CA MET A 54 1.04 7.68 -6.67
C MET A 54 1.95 6.87 -7.59
N GLU A 55 2.11 5.60 -7.27
CA GLU A 55 2.92 4.64 -8.02
C GLU A 55 2.01 3.50 -8.49
N LEU A 56 1.98 3.27 -9.79
CA LEU A 56 1.23 2.17 -10.40
C LEU A 56 2.12 0.93 -10.45
N ASN A 57 1.50 -0.23 -10.22
CA ASN A 57 2.16 -1.54 -10.25
C ASN A 57 3.47 -1.57 -9.42
N PRO A 58 3.40 -1.25 -8.13
CA PRO A 58 4.59 -1.15 -7.30
C PRO A 58 5.27 -2.50 -7.08
N TYR A 59 6.57 -2.50 -6.94
CA TYR A 59 7.28 -3.58 -6.26
C TYR A 59 7.07 -3.45 -4.75
N TRP A 60 6.82 -4.56 -4.08
CA TRP A 60 6.75 -4.53 -2.62
C TRP A 60 8.08 -4.92 -1.99
N ASN A 61 8.78 -3.96 -1.44
CA ASN A 61 9.90 -4.21 -0.55
C ASN A 61 9.33 -4.61 0.82
N VAL A 62 9.50 -5.88 1.17
CA VAL A 62 8.89 -6.44 2.39
C VAL A 62 9.59 -5.91 3.63
N PRO A 63 8.87 -5.30 4.59
CA PRO A 63 9.46 -4.84 5.84
C PRO A 63 10.11 -5.97 6.63
N GLN A 64 11.25 -5.67 7.28
CA GLN A 64 12.00 -6.64 8.09
C GLN A 64 11.16 -7.30 9.19
N SER A 65 10.20 -6.56 9.75
CA SER A 65 9.27 -7.09 10.75
C SER A 65 8.37 -8.20 10.19
N ILE A 66 7.89 -8.05 8.94
CA ILE A 66 7.07 -9.05 8.25
C ILE A 66 7.92 -10.25 7.85
N ILE A 67 9.14 -10.01 7.33
CA ILE A 67 10.06 -11.11 7.01
C ILE A 67 10.25 -12.01 8.21
N ARG A 68 10.57 -11.43 9.36
CA ARG A 68 10.86 -12.19 10.59
C ARG A 68 9.64 -12.86 11.21
N LYS A 69 8.52 -12.12 11.30
CA LYS A 69 7.35 -12.56 12.08
C LYS A 69 6.41 -13.47 11.28
N GLU A 70 6.43 -13.38 9.95
CA GLU A 70 5.46 -14.05 9.10
C GLU A 70 6.11 -14.90 8.00
N ILE A 71 7.00 -14.30 7.18
CA ILE A 71 7.57 -15.03 6.04
C ILE A 71 8.44 -16.18 6.48
N ILE A 72 9.41 -15.96 7.36
CA ILE A 72 10.29 -17.02 7.83
C ILE A 72 9.51 -18.17 8.51
N PRO A 73 8.60 -17.93 9.46
CA PRO A 73 7.78 -18.98 10.03
C PRO A 73 6.92 -19.73 9.02
N THR A 74 6.37 -19.03 8.03
CA THR A 74 5.56 -19.64 6.98
C THR A 74 6.41 -20.47 6.04
N TYR A 75 7.54 -19.95 5.58
CA TYR A 75 8.47 -20.66 4.70
C TYR A 75 9.02 -21.95 5.32
N ARG A 76 9.23 -21.98 6.63
CA ARG A 76 9.67 -23.22 7.33
C ARG A 76 8.63 -24.34 7.27
N ARG A 77 7.36 -24.01 7.08
CA ARG A 77 6.25 -24.98 6.93
C ARG A 77 5.92 -25.25 5.47
N ASP A 78 6.15 -24.28 4.59
CA ASP A 78 5.87 -24.35 3.17
C ASP A 78 6.99 -23.68 2.37
N THR A 79 7.93 -24.50 1.92
CA THR A 79 9.12 -24.05 1.18
C THR A 79 8.79 -23.47 -0.21
N THR A 80 7.55 -23.61 -0.70
CA THR A 80 7.09 -23.00 -1.95
C THR A 80 6.65 -21.55 -1.78
N TYR A 81 6.61 -21.05 -0.54
CA TYR A 81 6.05 -19.73 -0.20
C TYR A 81 6.64 -18.59 -1.06
N PHE A 82 7.96 -18.50 -1.20
CA PHE A 82 8.59 -17.45 -2.01
C PHE A 82 8.19 -17.52 -3.48
N THR A 83 8.22 -18.72 -4.06
CA THR A 83 7.87 -18.93 -5.47
C THR A 83 6.38 -18.64 -5.72
N ARG A 84 5.51 -19.21 -4.89
CA ARG A 84 4.06 -19.01 -5.01
C ARG A 84 3.64 -17.55 -4.87
N ASN A 85 4.31 -16.79 -4.01
CA ASN A 85 4.06 -15.37 -3.83
C ASN A 85 4.94 -14.49 -4.73
N ARG A 86 5.69 -15.06 -5.67
CA ARG A 86 6.59 -14.33 -6.58
C ARG A 86 7.52 -13.37 -5.83
N MET A 87 8.07 -13.85 -4.72
CA MET A 87 9.03 -13.12 -3.91
C MET A 87 10.45 -13.54 -4.26
N LYS A 88 11.33 -12.57 -4.40
CA LYS A 88 12.77 -12.75 -4.61
C LYS A 88 13.54 -12.27 -3.39
N VAL A 89 14.63 -12.97 -3.10
CA VAL A 89 15.51 -12.66 -1.97
C VAL A 89 16.82 -12.10 -2.51
N TYR A 90 17.31 -11.03 -1.90
CA TYR A 90 18.56 -10.38 -2.28
C TYR A 90 19.46 -10.24 -1.07
N ASP A 91 20.75 -10.43 -1.25
CA ASP A 91 21.77 -10.19 -0.25
C ASP A 91 22.05 -8.69 -0.04
N LYS A 92 23.01 -8.38 0.83
CA LYS A 92 23.46 -7.00 1.12
C LYS A 92 24.07 -6.28 -0.08
N ASN A 93 24.55 -7.03 -1.08
CA ASN A 93 25.13 -6.49 -2.30
C ASN A 93 24.09 -6.33 -3.43
N GLY A 94 22.83 -6.68 -3.17
CA GLY A 94 21.76 -6.64 -4.15
C GLY A 94 21.75 -7.83 -5.12
N LEU A 95 22.55 -8.87 -4.87
CA LEU A 95 22.55 -10.09 -5.66
C LEU A 95 21.38 -10.98 -5.24
N GLN A 96 20.65 -11.52 -6.24
CA GLN A 96 19.56 -12.45 -5.97
C GLN A 96 20.13 -13.78 -5.45
N VAL A 97 19.59 -14.27 -4.34
CA VAL A 97 19.96 -15.54 -3.72
C VAL A 97 18.80 -16.53 -3.76
N ASN A 98 19.14 -17.81 -3.84
CA ASN A 98 18.14 -18.87 -3.76
C ASN A 98 17.65 -18.99 -2.30
N PRO A 99 16.34 -18.82 -2.01
CA PRO A 99 15.80 -18.92 -0.67
C PRO A 99 16.08 -20.26 0.02
N HIS A 100 16.21 -21.36 -0.76
CA HIS A 100 16.50 -22.69 -0.23
C HIS A 100 17.93 -22.84 0.30
N GLN A 101 18.85 -21.99 -0.13
CA GLN A 101 20.25 -21.97 0.32
C GLN A 101 20.46 -21.11 1.57
N VAL A 102 19.45 -20.36 2.00
CA VAL A 102 19.52 -19.49 3.17
C VAL A 102 19.11 -20.26 4.42
N ASN A 103 19.98 -20.29 5.42
CA ASN A 103 19.64 -20.84 6.74
C ASN A 103 18.75 -19.85 7.52
N TRP A 104 17.45 -19.86 7.23
CA TRP A 104 16.48 -18.96 7.85
C TRP A 104 16.35 -19.14 9.37
N ALA A 105 16.65 -20.32 9.90
CA ALA A 105 16.59 -20.59 11.34
C ALA A 105 17.58 -19.72 12.13
N LYS A 106 18.72 -19.38 11.51
CA LYS A 106 19.74 -18.49 12.10
C LYS A 106 19.21 -17.09 12.39
N TYR A 107 18.18 -16.64 11.68
CA TYR A 107 17.63 -15.29 11.76
C TYR A 107 16.31 -15.20 12.53
N ALA A 108 15.86 -16.28 13.16
CA ALA A 108 14.70 -16.26 14.03
C ALA A 108 14.91 -15.27 15.18
N GLY A 109 14.08 -14.23 15.24
CA GLY A 109 14.16 -13.19 16.28
C GLY A 109 15.26 -12.12 16.09
N LYS A 110 16.12 -12.22 15.06
CA LYS A 110 17.21 -11.27 14.77
C LYS A 110 16.98 -10.49 13.48
N GLY A 111 17.82 -9.48 13.23
CA GLY A 111 17.85 -8.79 11.93
C GLY A 111 18.21 -9.77 10.80
N VAL A 112 17.51 -9.66 9.68
CA VAL A 112 17.73 -10.50 8.49
C VAL A 112 18.59 -9.70 7.52
N PRO A 113 19.81 -10.17 7.14
CA PRO A 113 20.69 -9.43 6.23
C PRO A 113 20.28 -9.61 4.75
N TYR A 114 19.01 -9.87 4.52
CA TYR A 114 18.43 -10.05 3.19
C TYR A 114 17.27 -9.09 2.98
N THR A 115 17.13 -8.62 1.75
CA THR A 115 15.94 -7.90 1.29
C THR A 115 15.02 -8.89 0.57
N VAL A 116 13.74 -8.84 0.86
CA VAL A 116 12.72 -9.60 0.13
C VAL A 116 11.88 -8.63 -0.67
N LYS A 117 11.72 -8.91 -1.97
CA LYS A 117 10.89 -8.09 -2.88
C LYS A 117 9.84 -8.98 -3.53
N GLN A 118 8.59 -8.54 -3.53
CA GLN A 118 7.53 -9.13 -4.33
C GLN A 118 7.42 -8.37 -5.65
N ASP A 119 7.18 -9.10 -6.75
CA ASP A 119 7.06 -8.48 -8.07
C ASP A 119 5.79 -7.61 -8.20
N ASN A 120 5.75 -6.80 -9.25
CA ASN A 120 4.68 -5.85 -9.54
C ASN A 120 3.48 -6.43 -10.30
N LYS A 121 3.37 -7.76 -10.37
CA LYS A 121 2.29 -8.43 -11.10
C LYS A 121 1.03 -8.60 -10.26
N THR A 122 -0.04 -9.07 -10.90
CA THR A 122 -1.31 -9.41 -10.26
C THR A 122 -1.10 -10.27 -9.01
N GLY A 123 -1.75 -9.91 -7.91
CA GLY A 123 -1.60 -10.58 -6.61
C GLY A 123 -0.49 -10.01 -5.72
N ASN A 124 0.17 -8.91 -6.13
CA ASN A 124 1.05 -8.16 -5.24
C ASN A 124 0.29 -7.70 -4.00
N SER A 125 0.90 -7.80 -2.83
CA SER A 125 0.28 -7.46 -1.54
C SER A 125 -0.13 -5.99 -1.43
N LEU A 126 0.52 -5.10 -2.20
CA LEU A 126 0.19 -3.67 -2.28
C LEU A 126 -0.91 -3.37 -3.32
N GLY A 127 -1.41 -4.40 -4.03
CA GLY A 127 -2.31 -4.22 -5.16
C GLY A 127 -1.61 -3.55 -6.34
N ARG A 128 -2.35 -2.71 -7.04
CA ARG A 128 -1.92 -2.08 -8.29
C ARG A 128 -1.50 -0.61 -8.14
N ILE A 129 -1.85 0.03 -7.00
CA ILE A 129 -1.58 1.45 -6.75
C ILE A 129 -1.18 1.66 -5.30
N ILE A 130 -0.15 2.48 -5.07
CA ILE A 130 0.16 3.07 -3.77
C ILE A 130 0.15 4.60 -3.86
N PHE A 131 -0.24 5.22 -2.75
CA PHE A 131 -0.26 6.66 -2.56
C PHE A 131 0.69 7.00 -1.42
N ARG A 132 1.71 7.79 -1.71
CA ARG A 132 2.78 8.09 -0.77
C ARG A 132 2.66 9.50 -0.22
N PHE A 133 2.94 9.60 1.07
CA PHE A 133 2.99 10.84 1.84
C PHE A 133 4.09 10.78 2.89
N PRO A 134 4.76 11.90 3.21
CA PRO A 134 5.80 11.96 4.21
C PRO A 134 5.26 11.61 5.59
N ASN A 135 5.89 10.65 6.27
CA ASN A 135 5.59 10.31 7.65
C ASN A 135 6.72 9.48 8.28
N PRO A 136 6.93 9.53 9.62
CA PRO A 136 7.99 8.79 10.29
C PRO A 136 7.67 7.31 10.50
N HIS A 137 6.47 6.85 10.17
CA HIS A 137 5.98 5.49 10.44
C HIS A 137 6.07 4.55 9.26
N SER A 138 6.51 5.05 8.08
CA SER A 138 6.57 4.28 6.83
C SER A 138 5.21 3.67 6.44
N VAL A 139 4.12 4.37 6.73
CA VAL A 139 2.77 3.99 6.32
C VAL A 139 2.36 4.70 5.04
N TYR A 140 1.45 4.11 4.29
CA TYR A 140 0.90 4.66 3.05
C TYR A 140 -0.50 4.12 2.80
N LEU A 141 -1.23 4.74 1.87
CA LEU A 141 -2.48 4.20 1.37
C LEU A 141 -2.17 3.32 0.15
N HIS A 142 -2.88 2.21 -0.02
CA HIS A 142 -2.64 1.31 -1.14
C HIS A 142 -3.85 0.46 -1.50
N ASP A 143 -3.83 -0.06 -2.72
CA ASP A 143 -4.73 -1.10 -3.18
C ASP A 143 -4.41 -2.46 -2.51
N THR A 144 -5.22 -3.47 -2.77
CA THR A 144 -5.00 -4.83 -2.27
C THR A 144 -5.71 -5.87 -3.13
N PRO A 145 -5.10 -7.05 -3.37
CA PRO A 145 -5.79 -8.18 -3.98
C PRO A 145 -6.79 -8.84 -3.03
N SER A 146 -6.66 -8.60 -1.72
CA SER A 146 -7.51 -9.22 -0.68
C SER A 146 -8.86 -8.49 -0.54
N ARG A 147 -9.64 -8.46 -1.61
CA ARG A 147 -10.92 -7.73 -1.68
C ARG A 147 -11.95 -8.20 -0.65
N TRP A 148 -11.91 -9.48 -0.27
CA TRP A 148 -12.75 -10.07 0.76
C TRP A 148 -12.62 -9.38 2.14
N ALA A 149 -11.48 -8.74 2.40
CA ALA A 149 -11.27 -8.05 3.68
C ALA A 149 -12.26 -6.90 3.90
N PHE A 150 -12.75 -6.28 2.83
CA PHE A 150 -13.71 -5.17 2.90
C PHE A 150 -15.14 -5.60 3.24
N THR A 151 -15.47 -6.89 3.14
CA THR A 151 -16.80 -7.42 3.52
C THR A 151 -16.92 -7.66 5.02
N ARG A 152 -15.80 -7.66 5.74
CA ARG A 152 -15.79 -7.89 7.20
C ARG A 152 -16.22 -6.66 7.98
N ASN A 153 -16.85 -6.87 9.13
CA ASN A 153 -17.15 -5.78 10.06
C ASN A 153 -15.87 -5.26 10.71
N ASN A 154 -15.01 -6.14 11.22
CA ASN A 154 -13.70 -5.76 11.74
C ASN A 154 -12.66 -5.81 10.60
N ARG A 155 -12.15 -4.65 10.20
CA ARG A 155 -11.17 -4.47 9.16
C ARG A 155 -9.78 -4.04 9.68
N ALA A 156 -9.50 -4.26 10.95
CA ALA A 156 -8.19 -4.04 11.58
C ALA A 156 -7.25 -5.23 11.30
N VAL A 157 -6.78 -5.37 10.05
CA VAL A 157 -6.09 -6.57 9.54
C VAL A 157 -4.74 -6.27 8.89
N SER A 158 -4.31 -5.01 8.79
CA SER A 158 -3.04 -4.63 8.18
C SER A 158 -1.90 -4.50 9.20
N HIS A 159 -0.71 -4.20 8.70
CA HIS A 159 0.49 -3.90 9.48
C HIS A 159 0.70 -2.40 9.74
N GLY A 160 -0.35 -1.60 9.63
CA GLY A 160 -0.31 -0.15 9.84
C GLY A 160 -0.72 0.66 8.60
N CYS A 161 -0.39 0.20 7.40
CA CYS A 161 -0.84 0.84 6.16
C CYS A 161 -2.35 0.71 5.98
N VAL A 162 -2.93 1.62 5.20
CA VAL A 162 -4.37 1.66 4.95
C VAL A 162 -4.67 1.08 3.57
N ARG A 163 -5.48 0.01 3.52
CA ARG A 163 -5.92 -0.59 2.26
C ARG A 163 -7.21 0.06 1.80
N LEU A 164 -7.28 0.42 0.53
CA LEU A 164 -8.39 1.12 -0.08
C LEU A 164 -9.30 0.17 -0.86
N GLN A 165 -10.61 0.28 -0.65
CA GLN A 165 -11.59 -0.49 -1.41
C GLN A 165 -11.70 -0.03 -2.87
N LYS A 166 -11.62 1.29 -3.09
CA LYS A 166 -11.78 1.94 -4.41
C LYS A 166 -10.49 2.71 -4.76
N ALA A 167 -9.35 1.98 -4.85
CA ALA A 167 -8.06 2.62 -5.03
C ALA A 167 -7.93 3.33 -6.39
N LEU A 168 -8.54 2.78 -7.46
CA LEU A 168 -8.51 3.40 -8.79
C LEU A 168 -9.38 4.68 -8.82
N ASP A 169 -10.59 4.63 -8.25
CA ASP A 169 -11.46 5.82 -8.16
C ASP A 169 -10.77 6.92 -7.33
N PHE A 170 -10.03 6.51 -6.29
CA PHE A 170 -9.25 7.42 -5.48
C PHE A 170 -8.07 8.03 -6.25
N ALA A 171 -7.43 7.27 -7.15
CA ALA A 171 -6.41 7.81 -8.03
C ALA A 171 -6.99 8.90 -8.94
N PHE A 172 -8.15 8.66 -9.54
CA PHE A 172 -8.83 9.66 -10.40
C PHE A 172 -9.28 10.88 -9.60
N PHE A 173 -9.80 10.70 -8.40
CA PHE A 173 -10.14 11.80 -7.50
C PHE A 173 -8.94 12.73 -7.23
N LEU A 174 -7.73 12.19 -7.14
CA LEU A 174 -6.53 12.97 -6.87
C LEU A 174 -6.02 13.76 -8.09
N LEU A 175 -6.44 13.44 -9.30
CA LEU A 175 -6.07 14.20 -10.50
C LEU A 175 -6.62 15.64 -10.40
N LYS A 176 -5.86 16.59 -10.95
CA LYS A 176 -6.17 18.02 -10.85
C LYS A 176 -7.44 18.36 -11.61
N GLU A 177 -7.55 17.82 -12.80
CA GLU A 177 -8.69 17.98 -13.69
C GLU A 177 -9.13 16.60 -14.17
N PRO A 178 -10.43 16.36 -14.36
CA PRO A 178 -10.91 15.18 -15.04
C PRO A 178 -10.30 15.17 -16.45
N ASP A 179 -9.44 14.20 -16.71
CA ASP A 179 -8.78 14.01 -18.00
C ASP A 179 -8.98 12.54 -18.39
N GLU A 180 -9.97 12.31 -19.26
CA GLU A 180 -10.28 10.95 -19.75
C GLU A 180 -9.07 10.27 -20.36
N LEU A 181 -8.22 11.01 -21.07
CA LEU A 181 -7.02 10.47 -21.68
C LEU A 181 -6.01 10.00 -20.61
N LEU A 182 -5.86 10.75 -19.52
CA LEU A 182 -4.99 10.38 -18.40
C LEU A 182 -5.56 9.19 -17.62
N GLU A 183 -6.88 9.15 -17.40
CA GLU A 183 -7.55 8.00 -16.79
C GLU A 183 -7.34 6.72 -17.61
N ASP A 184 -7.53 6.78 -18.92
CA ASP A 184 -7.29 5.65 -19.81
C ASP A 184 -5.82 5.20 -19.80
N ARG A 185 -4.88 6.15 -19.80
CA ARG A 185 -3.45 5.84 -19.66
C ARG A 185 -3.14 5.14 -18.34
N ILE A 186 -3.77 5.55 -17.24
CA ILE A 186 -3.63 4.88 -15.94
C ILE A 186 -4.17 3.45 -16.03
N ARG A 187 -5.35 3.24 -16.61
CA ARG A 187 -5.95 1.91 -16.80
C ARG A 187 -5.05 1.01 -17.64
N ILE A 188 -4.60 1.51 -18.79
CA ILE A 188 -3.70 0.78 -19.70
C ILE A 188 -2.38 0.45 -19.00
N ALA A 189 -1.76 1.40 -18.28
CA ALA A 189 -0.53 1.15 -17.55
C ALA A 189 -0.71 0.07 -16.48
N MET A 190 -1.85 0.06 -15.78
CA MET A 190 -2.18 -0.98 -14.83
C MET A 190 -2.30 -2.35 -15.51
N ASP A 191 -3.03 -2.45 -16.63
CA ASP A 191 -3.26 -3.73 -17.34
C ASP A 191 -1.97 -4.29 -17.93
N LEU A 192 -1.12 -3.45 -18.48
CA LEU A 192 0.19 -3.84 -19.03
C LEU A 192 1.23 -4.09 -17.94
N SER A 193 0.90 -3.90 -16.67
CA SER A 193 1.84 -4.00 -15.53
C SER A 193 3.06 -3.08 -15.67
N LEU A 194 2.91 -1.95 -16.36
CA LEU A 194 3.93 -0.93 -16.48
C LEU A 194 4.06 -0.17 -15.15
N ILE A 195 5.29 0.10 -14.74
CA ILE A 195 5.55 0.97 -13.59
C ILE A 195 5.39 2.40 -14.07
N HIS A 196 4.50 3.13 -13.44
CA HIS A 196 4.29 4.55 -13.74
C HIS A 196 4.22 5.32 -12.42
N ILE A 197 4.95 6.43 -12.35
CA ILE A 197 4.91 7.37 -11.23
C ILE A 197 4.25 8.63 -11.77
N SER A 198 3.13 9.04 -11.16
CA SER A 198 2.54 10.33 -11.46
C SER A 198 2.44 11.17 -10.18
N GLU A 199 2.80 12.43 -10.30
CA GLU A 199 2.64 13.39 -9.23
C GLU A 199 1.18 13.83 -9.18
N PRO A 200 0.44 13.54 -8.09
CA PRO A 200 -0.83 14.20 -7.87
C PRO A 200 -0.56 15.68 -7.62
N THR A 201 -1.34 16.50 -8.24
CA THR A 201 -1.23 17.94 -8.10
C THR A 201 -1.43 18.37 -6.66
N ARG A 202 -0.73 19.43 -6.30
CA ARG A 202 -0.66 20.08 -4.99
C ARG A 202 -2.01 20.05 -4.26
N HIS A 203 -1.99 19.60 -3.02
CA HIS A 203 -3.06 19.71 -2.02
C HIS A 203 -3.96 18.48 -1.82
N SER A 204 -3.44 17.42 -1.23
CA SER A 204 -4.28 16.49 -0.46
C SER A 204 -3.68 16.31 0.93
N LEU A 205 -4.46 16.60 1.95
CA LEU A 205 -4.14 16.34 3.35
C LEU A 205 -4.73 14.98 3.75
N ILE A 206 -3.98 14.20 4.48
CA ILE A 206 -4.46 12.97 5.12
C ILE A 206 -4.50 13.17 6.62
#